data_4cf2e6d00668f623136542b1aa083092
#
_entry.id   4cf2e6d00668f623136542b1aa083092
#
_cell.length_a   1.000
_cell.length_b   1.000
_cell.length_c   1.000
_cell.angle_alpha   90.00
_cell.angle_beta   90.00
_cell.angle_gamma   90.00
#
_symmetry.space_group_name_H-M   'P 1'
#
loop_
_entity.id
_entity.type
_entity.pdbx_description
1 polymer ?
#
loop_
_entity_poly.entity_id
_entity_poly.type
_entity_poly.pdbx_seq_one_letter_code
_entity_poly.pdbx_strand_id
1 'polypeptide(L)'
;KPTRAEINDIVSTLASGGSGIVLAAETAIGKYPVDCVRIVSRIIRESNNPKYFSNGAFNNQSVDYLLSLSMDGIIKPHGKGELVQQSISNIDYYTIKNLPSLKINDKTISDVIQISEGVYTPLTGFMCIKEIESVLSNNKLLTDDSWTLPIVLQITQKDAAKLPGKGEIILIDSKNGERVGVLDIQSVEKFNSGNFIKSWFGTEDKNHPGVKEIINNGNYIVSGTTFLFNSYRQQTKMHHEYSPKQTREIFYHNGWYNIVGFHTRNIPHTGHEHIQIKALEISNADAILLSPVTGIKKT
;
A
#
# COMPACT_ATOMS: atom_id res chain seq x y z
N LYS A 1 -22.11 -14.28 -9.18
CA LYS A 1 -22.47 -12.99 -8.59
C LYS A 1 -23.95 -13.04 -8.23
N PRO A 2 -24.34 -12.77 -6.96
CA PRO A 2 -25.74 -12.67 -6.59
C PRO A 2 -26.39 -11.46 -7.29
N THR A 3 -27.64 -11.58 -7.58
CA THR A 3 -28.46 -10.48 -8.05
C THR A 3 -28.95 -9.63 -6.89
N ARG A 4 -29.40 -8.40 -7.17
CA ARG A 4 -30.02 -7.54 -6.15
C ARG A 4 -31.28 -8.19 -5.55
N ALA A 5 -32.05 -8.92 -6.35
CA ALA A 5 -33.24 -9.64 -5.90
C ALA A 5 -32.88 -10.71 -4.87
N GLU A 6 -31.90 -11.55 -5.15
CA GLU A 6 -31.46 -12.62 -4.23
C GLU A 6 -30.97 -12.04 -2.88
N ILE A 7 -30.22 -10.92 -2.91
CA ILE A 7 -29.79 -10.24 -1.67
C ILE A 7 -31.01 -9.72 -0.92
N ASN A 8 -31.97 -9.07 -1.59
CA ASN A 8 -33.16 -8.55 -0.95
C ASN A 8 -34.04 -9.67 -0.36
N ASP A 9 -34.14 -10.81 -1.01
CA ASP A 9 -34.89 -11.97 -0.49
C ASP A 9 -34.27 -12.50 0.81
N ILE A 10 -32.93 -12.61 0.88
CA ILE A 10 -32.22 -13.01 2.09
C ILE A 10 -32.47 -11.99 3.20
N VAL A 11 -32.35 -10.71 2.89
CA VAL A 11 -32.56 -9.59 3.84
C VAL A 11 -34.00 -9.61 4.36
N SER A 12 -35.00 -9.76 3.47
CA SER A 12 -36.41 -9.81 3.85
C SER A 12 -36.71 -10.99 4.76
N THR A 13 -36.09 -12.15 4.51
CA THR A 13 -36.21 -13.34 5.36
C THR A 13 -35.69 -13.07 6.74
N LEU A 14 -34.50 -12.46 6.88
CA LEU A 14 -33.93 -12.10 8.17
C LEU A 14 -34.75 -11.02 8.87
N ALA A 15 -35.22 -10.00 8.16
CA ALA A 15 -36.09 -8.95 8.68
C ALA A 15 -37.44 -9.48 9.19
N SER A 16 -37.95 -10.53 8.58
CA SER A 16 -39.20 -11.23 9.01
C SER A 16 -38.99 -12.17 10.19
N GLY A 17 -37.81 -12.18 10.80
CA GLY A 17 -37.52 -13.00 11.98
C GLY A 17 -36.98 -14.39 11.68
N GLY A 18 -36.52 -14.64 10.46
CA GLY A 18 -35.81 -15.88 10.10
C GLY A 18 -34.52 -16.01 10.91
N SER A 19 -34.33 -17.14 11.59
CA SER A 19 -33.18 -17.42 12.47
C SER A 19 -31.96 -17.97 11.68
N GLY A 20 -32.12 -18.21 10.38
CA GLY A 20 -31.04 -18.72 9.53
C GLY A 20 -31.47 -18.86 8.07
N ILE A 21 -30.48 -19.05 7.21
CA ILE A 21 -30.66 -19.26 5.76
C ILE A 21 -30.11 -20.63 5.41
N VAL A 22 -30.88 -21.40 4.67
CA VAL A 22 -30.47 -22.72 4.16
C VAL A 22 -30.11 -22.56 2.69
N LEU A 23 -28.87 -22.92 2.35
CA LEU A 23 -28.41 -23.02 0.96
C LEU A 23 -28.57 -24.47 0.49
N ALA A 24 -29.06 -24.65 -0.73
CA ALA A 24 -29.38 -25.97 -1.29
C ALA A 24 -28.53 -26.27 -2.55
N ALA A 25 -29.10 -26.09 -3.73
CA ALA A 25 -28.42 -26.37 -5.00
C ALA A 25 -27.16 -25.51 -5.22
N GLU A 26 -27.15 -24.30 -4.71
CA GLU A 26 -26.04 -23.34 -4.82
C GLU A 26 -24.73 -23.87 -4.22
N THR A 27 -24.85 -24.66 -3.14
CA THR A 27 -23.70 -25.25 -2.43
C THR A 27 -23.49 -26.72 -2.78
N ALA A 28 -24.53 -27.45 -3.19
CA ALA A 28 -24.44 -28.87 -3.51
C ALA A 28 -23.85 -29.14 -4.90
N ILE A 29 -24.33 -28.41 -5.92
CA ILE A 29 -23.94 -28.59 -7.32
C ILE A 29 -23.61 -27.27 -8.01
N GLY A 30 -23.70 -26.15 -7.33
CA GLY A 30 -23.43 -24.83 -7.86
C GLY A 30 -21.97 -24.62 -8.23
N LYS A 31 -21.71 -23.71 -9.18
CA LYS A 31 -20.36 -23.38 -9.66
C LYS A 31 -19.51 -22.65 -8.59
N TYR A 32 -20.16 -21.98 -7.63
CA TYR A 32 -19.51 -21.09 -6.67
C TYR A 32 -20.00 -21.35 -5.22
N PRO A 33 -19.87 -22.57 -4.68
CA PRO A 33 -20.45 -22.92 -3.38
C PRO A 33 -19.88 -22.09 -2.21
N VAL A 34 -18.58 -21.85 -2.23
CA VAL A 34 -17.89 -21.08 -1.18
C VAL A 34 -18.34 -19.62 -1.18
N ASP A 35 -18.50 -19.03 -2.39
CA ASP A 35 -18.94 -17.65 -2.51
C ASP A 35 -20.39 -17.46 -2.08
N CYS A 36 -21.25 -18.46 -2.31
CA CYS A 36 -22.63 -18.45 -1.79
C CYS A 36 -22.67 -18.41 -0.26
N VAL A 37 -21.87 -19.24 0.41
CA VAL A 37 -21.77 -19.22 1.88
C VAL A 37 -21.21 -17.89 2.39
N ARG A 38 -20.17 -17.37 1.73
CA ARG A 38 -19.54 -16.09 2.11
C ARG A 38 -20.51 -14.93 2.04
N ILE A 39 -21.29 -14.80 0.96
CA ILE A 39 -22.23 -13.68 0.79
C ILE A 39 -23.36 -13.76 1.81
N VAL A 40 -23.91 -14.94 2.06
CA VAL A 40 -24.94 -15.13 3.07
C VAL A 40 -24.43 -14.80 4.47
N SER A 41 -23.26 -15.31 4.86
CA SER A 41 -22.62 -15.00 6.15
C SER A 41 -22.40 -13.51 6.33
N ARG A 42 -22.03 -12.81 5.25
CA ARG A 42 -21.83 -11.38 5.27
C ARG A 42 -23.13 -10.61 5.42
N ILE A 43 -24.19 -10.99 4.69
CA ILE A 43 -25.52 -10.38 4.83
C ILE A 43 -26.02 -10.52 6.26
N ILE A 44 -25.88 -11.71 6.86
CA ILE A 44 -26.28 -11.97 8.26
C ILE A 44 -25.49 -11.06 9.22
N ARG A 45 -24.17 -10.91 9.01
CA ARG A 45 -23.35 -10.05 9.85
C ARG A 45 -23.75 -8.58 9.72
N GLU A 46 -23.93 -8.09 8.51
CA GLU A 46 -24.31 -6.70 8.25
C GLU A 46 -25.74 -6.40 8.73
N SER A 47 -26.65 -7.40 8.76
CA SER A 47 -27.99 -7.23 9.30
C SER A 47 -28.00 -6.95 10.82
N ASN A 48 -26.94 -7.31 11.52
CA ASN A 48 -26.76 -6.96 12.93
C ASN A 48 -26.13 -5.57 13.15
N ASN A 49 -25.77 -4.86 12.08
CA ASN A 49 -25.14 -3.54 12.18
C ASN A 49 -26.19 -2.43 12.04
N PRO A 50 -26.45 -1.61 13.09
CA PRO A 50 -27.46 -0.54 13.04
C PRO A 50 -27.22 0.51 11.96
N LYS A 51 -25.98 0.65 11.49
CA LYS A 51 -25.61 1.60 10.42
C LYS A 51 -26.21 1.20 9.07
N TYR A 52 -26.31 -0.09 8.81
CA TYR A 52 -26.73 -0.62 7.52
C TYR A 52 -28.13 -1.20 7.55
N PHE A 53 -28.59 -1.60 8.71
CA PHE A 53 -29.89 -2.20 8.93
C PHE A 53 -30.67 -1.43 9.99
N SER A 54 -31.76 -0.78 9.60
CA SER A 54 -32.64 -0.06 10.49
C SER A 54 -34.11 -0.29 10.08
N ASN A 55 -35.01 -0.36 11.05
CA ASN A 55 -36.44 -0.55 10.80
C ASN A 55 -36.78 -1.81 9.97
N GLY A 56 -36.00 -2.89 10.12
CA GLY A 56 -36.24 -4.15 9.41
C GLY A 56 -35.86 -4.17 7.93
N ALA A 57 -35.06 -3.21 7.48
CA ALA A 57 -34.60 -3.15 6.11
C ALA A 57 -33.15 -2.63 5.98
N PHE A 58 -32.44 -3.12 4.97
CA PHE A 58 -31.21 -2.45 4.51
C PHE A 58 -31.56 -1.19 3.74
N ASN A 59 -30.78 -0.13 3.95
CA ASN A 59 -30.87 1.04 3.07
C ASN A 59 -30.27 0.72 1.68
N ASN A 60 -30.63 1.49 0.65
CA ASN A 60 -30.16 1.24 -0.74
C ASN A 60 -28.63 1.26 -0.86
N GLN A 61 -27.94 2.13 -0.09
CA GLN A 61 -26.48 2.20 -0.09
C GLN A 61 -25.84 0.92 0.45
N SER A 62 -26.50 0.26 1.43
CA SER A 62 -26.01 -1.00 2.00
C SER A 62 -26.12 -2.16 1.04
N VAL A 63 -27.20 -2.22 0.25
CA VAL A 63 -27.35 -3.25 -0.80
C VAL A 63 -26.31 -3.04 -1.88
N ASP A 64 -26.08 -1.80 -2.33
CA ASP A 64 -25.05 -1.48 -3.33
C ASP A 64 -23.64 -1.77 -2.80
N TYR A 65 -23.39 -1.50 -1.52
CA TYR A 65 -22.16 -1.88 -0.84
C TYR A 65 -21.94 -3.39 -0.82
N LEU A 66 -22.96 -4.17 -0.41
CA LEU A 66 -22.90 -5.63 -0.42
C LEU A 66 -22.69 -6.21 -1.83
N LEU A 67 -23.33 -5.63 -2.83
CA LEU A 67 -23.15 -6.01 -4.23
C LEU A 67 -21.74 -5.68 -4.73
N SER A 68 -21.17 -4.54 -4.36
CA SER A 68 -19.82 -4.15 -4.74
C SER A 68 -18.78 -5.10 -4.17
N LEU A 69 -18.96 -5.53 -2.92
CA LEU A 69 -18.08 -6.47 -2.24
C LEU A 69 -18.14 -7.90 -2.79
N SER A 70 -19.31 -8.30 -3.30
CA SER A 70 -19.50 -9.63 -3.89
C SER A 70 -18.86 -9.78 -5.28
N MET A 71 -18.46 -8.66 -5.91
CA MET A 71 -17.94 -8.71 -7.28
C MET A 71 -16.45 -8.97 -7.40
N ASP A 72 -15.63 -8.31 -6.56
CA ASP A 72 -14.18 -8.31 -6.69
C ASP A 72 -13.44 -8.84 -5.46
N GLY A 73 -14.18 -9.24 -4.43
CA GLY A 73 -13.66 -9.87 -3.20
C GLY A 73 -12.85 -8.94 -2.31
N ILE A 74 -11.90 -8.21 -2.83
CA ILE A 74 -11.01 -7.32 -2.10
C ILE A 74 -11.03 -5.94 -2.73
N ILE A 75 -11.02 -4.88 -1.89
CA ILE A 75 -10.93 -3.49 -2.36
C ILE A 75 -9.75 -3.35 -3.31
N LYS A 76 -9.97 -2.70 -4.46
CA LYS A 76 -8.92 -2.44 -5.43
C LYS A 76 -7.76 -1.64 -4.81
N PRO A 77 -6.53 -1.84 -5.27
CA PRO A 77 -5.40 -1.01 -4.86
C PRO A 77 -5.66 0.47 -5.11
N HIS A 78 -5.00 1.32 -4.33
CA HIS A 78 -5.07 2.78 -4.49
C HIS A 78 -4.69 3.21 -5.92
N GLY A 79 -5.25 4.30 -6.40
CA GLY A 79 -5.05 4.81 -7.75
C GLY A 79 -5.89 4.07 -8.80
N LYS A 80 -5.26 3.60 -9.89
CA LYS A 80 -5.96 2.96 -11.03
C LYS A 80 -6.49 1.55 -10.76
N GLY A 81 -6.33 1.06 -9.53
CA GLY A 81 -6.83 -0.25 -9.13
C GLY A 81 -5.93 -1.42 -9.52
N GLU A 82 -4.74 -1.17 -10.02
CA GLU A 82 -3.70 -2.16 -10.26
C GLU A 82 -2.56 -2.02 -9.25
N LEU A 83 -2.11 -3.16 -8.71
CA LEU A 83 -0.99 -3.18 -7.80
C LEU A 83 0.33 -3.02 -8.57
N VAL A 84 1.12 -2.02 -8.21
CA VAL A 84 2.47 -1.85 -8.77
C VAL A 84 3.34 -3.05 -8.39
N GLN A 85 3.96 -3.68 -9.38
CA GLN A 85 4.89 -4.80 -9.21
C GLN A 85 6.06 -4.62 -10.18
N GLN A 86 7.21 -4.22 -9.66
CA GLN A 86 8.39 -3.88 -10.44
C GLN A 86 9.61 -4.67 -9.97
N SER A 87 9.40 -5.97 -9.71
CA SER A 87 10.49 -6.89 -9.42
C SER A 87 10.95 -7.54 -10.72
N ILE A 88 12.25 -7.55 -10.94
CA ILE A 88 12.87 -8.14 -12.14
C ILE A 88 13.77 -9.32 -11.76
N SER A 89 13.65 -10.38 -12.55
CA SER A 89 14.61 -11.49 -12.52
C SER A 89 15.96 -10.99 -13.02
N ASN A 90 17.04 -11.64 -12.60
CA ASN A 90 18.39 -11.27 -12.99
C ASN A 90 18.45 -10.97 -14.49
N ILE A 91 18.57 -9.67 -14.80
CA ILE A 91 18.85 -9.24 -16.16
C ILE A 91 20.26 -9.74 -16.51
N ASP A 92 20.47 -10.05 -17.78
CA ASP A 92 21.76 -10.48 -18.30
C ASP A 92 22.89 -9.65 -17.69
N TYR A 93 23.77 -10.32 -16.95
CA TYR A 93 24.94 -9.71 -16.29
C TYR A 93 25.74 -8.80 -17.25
N TYR A 94 25.78 -9.14 -18.54
CA TYR A 94 26.46 -8.37 -19.56
C TYR A 94 25.80 -7.02 -19.90
N THR A 95 24.48 -6.96 -19.88
CA THR A 95 23.73 -5.72 -20.12
C THR A 95 23.91 -4.71 -18.98
N ILE A 96 23.96 -5.20 -17.75
CA ILE A 96 24.08 -4.36 -16.55
C ILE A 96 25.52 -3.91 -16.28
N LYS A 97 26.52 -4.63 -16.76
CA LYS A 97 27.94 -4.42 -16.38
C LYS A 97 28.46 -3.03 -16.73
N ASN A 98 27.90 -2.40 -17.75
CA ASN A 98 28.36 -1.10 -18.26
C ASN A 98 27.47 0.08 -17.87
N LEU A 99 26.41 -0.13 -17.09
CA LEU A 99 25.54 0.96 -16.64
C LEU A 99 26.22 1.78 -15.54
N PRO A 100 26.02 3.11 -15.53
CA PRO A 100 26.41 3.95 -14.41
C PRO A 100 25.75 3.47 -13.14
N SER A 101 26.35 3.77 -11.99
CA SER A 101 25.80 3.32 -10.70
C SER A 101 25.72 4.46 -9.69
N LEU A 102 24.72 4.36 -8.80
CA LEU A 102 24.52 5.28 -7.69
C LEU A 102 24.46 4.47 -6.39
N LYS A 103 25.30 4.85 -5.41
CA LYS A 103 25.23 4.30 -4.06
C LYS A 103 24.06 4.93 -3.29
N ILE A 104 23.21 4.11 -2.71
CA ILE A 104 22.05 4.53 -1.95
C ILE A 104 22.11 3.98 -0.51
N ASN A 105 21.47 4.69 0.41
CA ASN A 105 21.40 4.32 1.82
C ASN A 105 20.17 3.45 2.13
N ASP A 106 20.09 2.92 3.36
CA ASP A 106 19.02 2.05 3.82
C ASP A 106 17.62 2.64 3.63
N LYS A 107 17.47 3.95 3.83
CA LYS A 107 16.19 4.63 3.66
C LYS A 107 15.74 4.59 2.21
N THR A 108 16.63 4.95 1.29
CA THR A 108 16.35 4.89 -0.14
C THR A 108 16.13 3.44 -0.61
N ILE A 109 16.89 2.48 -0.07
CA ILE A 109 16.66 1.05 -0.34
C ILE A 109 15.25 0.63 0.11
N SER A 110 14.83 1.06 1.29
CA SER A 110 13.46 0.81 1.76
C SER A 110 12.43 1.40 0.81
N ASP A 111 12.62 2.63 0.33
CA ASP A 111 11.70 3.25 -0.62
C ASP A 111 11.66 2.48 -1.95
N VAL A 112 12.80 2.03 -2.48
CA VAL A 112 12.85 1.18 -3.69
C VAL A 112 12.05 -0.12 -3.48
N ILE A 113 12.20 -0.78 -2.34
CA ILE A 113 11.44 -2.00 -2.00
C ILE A 113 9.95 -1.68 -1.92
N GLN A 114 9.56 -0.63 -1.18
CA GLN A 114 8.16 -0.26 -0.98
C GLN A 114 7.46 0.13 -2.30
N ILE A 115 8.15 0.86 -3.18
CA ILE A 115 7.64 1.18 -4.52
C ILE A 115 7.48 -0.12 -5.33
N SER A 116 8.55 -0.91 -5.43
CA SER A 116 8.60 -2.05 -6.35
C SER A 116 7.71 -3.22 -5.93
N GLU A 117 7.45 -3.41 -4.63
CA GLU A 117 6.50 -4.40 -4.11
C GLU A 117 5.06 -3.86 -4.04
N GLY A 118 4.83 -2.58 -4.39
CA GLY A 118 3.51 -1.97 -4.50
C GLY A 118 2.92 -1.43 -3.21
N VAL A 119 3.71 -1.29 -2.13
CA VAL A 119 3.25 -0.64 -0.89
C VAL A 119 2.89 0.82 -1.15
N TYR A 120 3.65 1.47 -2.04
CA TYR A 120 3.41 2.86 -2.45
C TYR A 120 2.60 2.97 -3.75
N THR A 121 1.78 1.97 -4.10
CA THR A 121 0.88 2.06 -5.24
C THR A 121 0.02 3.34 -5.14
N PRO A 122 -0.09 4.18 -6.20
CA PRO A 122 0.27 3.90 -7.59
C PRO A 122 1.68 4.37 -8.02
N LEU A 123 2.56 4.76 -7.10
CA LEU A 123 3.91 5.22 -7.46
C LEU A 123 4.72 4.09 -8.09
N THR A 124 5.36 4.42 -9.22
CA THR A 124 6.27 3.52 -9.94
C THR A 124 7.74 3.89 -9.76
N GLY A 125 8.03 4.98 -9.03
CA GLY A 125 9.39 5.45 -8.82
C GLY A 125 9.45 6.71 -7.96
N PHE A 126 10.61 7.38 -7.99
CA PHE A 126 10.84 8.60 -7.25
C PHE A 126 10.25 9.81 -7.96
N MET A 127 9.68 10.72 -7.18
CA MET A 127 8.96 11.90 -7.64
C MET A 127 9.88 12.97 -8.24
N CYS A 128 9.42 13.65 -9.29
CA CYS A 128 10.03 14.88 -9.79
C CYS A 128 9.58 16.09 -8.96
N ILE A 129 10.20 17.26 -9.17
CA ILE A 129 9.88 18.49 -8.40
C ILE A 129 8.41 18.88 -8.54
N LYS A 130 7.84 18.80 -9.75
CA LYS A 130 6.42 19.13 -9.97
C LYS A 130 5.47 18.21 -9.18
N GLU A 131 5.83 16.95 -9.04
CA GLU A 131 5.03 16.00 -8.26
C GLU A 131 5.14 16.27 -6.76
N ILE A 132 6.35 16.63 -6.28
CA ILE A 132 6.56 17.09 -4.90
C ILE A 132 5.70 18.34 -4.61
N GLU A 133 5.68 19.30 -5.51
CA GLU A 133 4.85 20.51 -5.40
C GLU A 133 3.36 20.17 -5.32
N SER A 134 2.87 19.28 -6.18
CA SER A 134 1.46 18.86 -6.17
C SER A 134 1.09 18.15 -4.85
N VAL A 135 1.95 17.24 -4.40
CA VAL A 135 1.75 16.51 -3.14
C VAL A 135 1.70 17.45 -1.95
N LEU A 136 2.63 18.40 -1.85
CA LEU A 136 2.71 19.33 -0.72
C LEU A 136 1.64 20.41 -0.74
N SER A 137 1.14 20.80 -1.92
CA SER A 137 0.14 21.89 -2.05
C SER A 137 -1.28 21.37 -2.10
N ASN A 138 -1.50 20.21 -2.74
CA ASN A 138 -2.84 19.70 -3.06
C ASN A 138 -3.16 18.35 -2.42
N ASN A 139 -2.17 17.69 -1.76
CA ASN A 139 -2.26 16.32 -1.28
C ASN A 139 -2.64 15.33 -2.40
N LYS A 140 -2.09 15.52 -3.61
CA LYS A 140 -2.39 14.71 -4.79
C LYS A 140 -1.15 14.48 -5.64
N LEU A 141 -1.07 13.31 -6.26
CA LEU A 141 -0.15 13.04 -7.36
C LEU A 141 -0.58 13.82 -8.62
N LEU A 142 0.29 13.88 -9.62
CA LEU A 142 -0.05 14.47 -10.92
C LEU A 142 -1.15 13.68 -11.66
N THR A 143 -1.40 12.44 -11.26
CA THR A 143 -2.51 11.57 -11.73
C THR A 143 -3.84 11.85 -11.05
N ASP A 144 -3.92 12.85 -10.16
CA ASP A 144 -5.07 13.23 -9.33
C ASP A 144 -5.38 12.26 -8.17
N ASP A 145 -4.58 11.22 -7.98
CA ASP A 145 -4.72 10.31 -6.84
C ASP A 145 -4.31 11.00 -5.53
N SER A 146 -5.03 10.75 -4.45
CA SER A 146 -4.72 11.30 -3.12
C SER A 146 -3.38 10.79 -2.61
N TRP A 147 -2.47 11.71 -2.24
CA TRP A 147 -1.14 11.37 -1.75
C TRP A 147 -0.59 12.49 -0.86
N THR A 148 0.01 12.14 0.28
CA THR A 148 0.35 13.15 1.30
C THR A 148 1.84 13.23 1.64
N LEU A 149 2.66 12.29 1.15
CA LEU A 149 4.08 12.23 1.50
C LEU A 149 4.96 12.19 0.26
N PRO A 150 5.87 13.15 0.04
CA PRO A 150 6.83 13.06 -1.03
C PRO A 150 7.80 11.88 -0.86
N ILE A 151 7.96 11.09 -1.92
CA ILE A 151 8.94 9.98 -2.00
C ILE A 151 10.03 10.39 -2.97
N VAL A 152 11.20 10.68 -2.44
CA VAL A 152 12.25 11.38 -3.19
C VAL A 152 13.60 10.69 -3.12
N LEU A 153 14.34 10.71 -4.22
CA LEU A 153 15.76 10.38 -4.28
C LEU A 153 16.57 11.67 -4.37
N GLN A 154 17.06 12.13 -3.23
CA GLN A 154 17.88 13.33 -3.11
C GLN A 154 19.36 12.97 -3.12
N ILE A 155 20.16 13.67 -3.92
CA ILE A 155 21.58 13.40 -4.10
C ILE A 155 22.43 14.67 -4.07
N THR A 156 23.74 14.49 -3.90
CA THR A 156 24.70 15.60 -3.94
C THR A 156 24.96 16.06 -5.38
N GLN A 157 25.46 17.29 -5.54
CA GLN A 157 25.91 17.80 -6.85
C GLN A 157 27.01 16.91 -7.46
N LYS A 158 27.90 16.37 -6.63
CA LYS A 158 28.99 15.48 -7.07
C LYS A 158 28.44 14.19 -7.69
N ASP A 159 27.37 13.64 -7.13
CA ASP A 159 26.76 12.42 -7.65
C ASP A 159 25.90 12.73 -8.87
N ALA A 160 25.16 13.84 -8.87
CA ALA A 160 24.38 14.30 -10.02
C ALA A 160 25.24 14.49 -11.27
N ALA A 161 26.46 15.01 -11.11
CA ALA A 161 27.40 15.22 -12.24
C ALA A 161 27.90 13.92 -12.89
N LYS A 162 27.74 12.75 -12.23
CA LYS A 162 28.16 11.44 -12.74
C LYS A 162 27.02 10.68 -13.40
N LEU A 163 25.78 11.11 -13.18
CA LEU A 163 24.62 10.43 -13.70
C LEU A 163 24.27 10.92 -15.11
N PRO A 164 23.72 10.05 -15.96
CA PRO A 164 23.09 10.47 -17.19
C PRO A 164 21.85 11.32 -16.87
N GLY A 165 21.54 12.29 -17.72
CA GLY A 165 20.32 13.09 -17.55
C GLY A 165 19.05 12.27 -17.73
N LYS A 166 19.12 11.14 -18.46
CA LYS A 166 18.07 10.15 -18.69
C LYS A 166 18.69 8.79 -18.95
N GLY A 167 17.92 7.71 -18.68
CA GLY A 167 18.31 6.34 -18.95
C GLY A 167 18.62 5.56 -17.67
N GLU A 168 18.98 4.32 -17.85
CA GLU A 168 19.11 3.34 -16.76
C GLU A 168 20.42 3.47 -15.98
N ILE A 169 20.33 3.33 -14.67
CA ILE A 169 21.46 3.22 -13.75
C ILE A 169 21.22 2.08 -12.76
N ILE A 170 22.32 1.56 -12.20
CA ILE A 170 22.27 0.57 -11.13
C ILE A 170 22.25 1.27 -9.78
N LEU A 171 21.29 0.91 -8.94
CA LEU A 171 21.27 1.28 -7.53
C LEU A 171 22.08 0.27 -6.72
N ILE A 172 23.03 0.75 -5.92
CA ILE A 172 23.96 -0.06 -5.14
C ILE A 172 23.80 0.26 -3.67
N ASP A 173 23.68 -0.77 -2.83
CA ASP A 173 23.71 -0.63 -1.39
C ASP A 173 25.07 -0.07 -0.95
N SER A 174 25.04 1.07 -0.28
CA SER A 174 26.26 1.77 0.19
C SER A 174 27.04 1.00 1.25
N LYS A 175 26.42 0.02 1.95
CA LYS A 175 27.03 -0.73 3.05
C LYS A 175 27.82 -1.93 2.57
N ASN A 176 27.23 -2.73 1.70
CA ASN A 176 27.80 -4.02 1.28
C ASN A 176 28.22 -4.05 -0.21
N GLY A 177 27.82 -3.04 -0.99
CA GLY A 177 28.12 -2.97 -2.42
C GLY A 177 27.23 -3.86 -3.29
N GLU A 178 26.19 -4.45 -2.73
CA GLU A 178 25.24 -5.29 -3.48
C GLU A 178 24.36 -4.44 -4.41
N ARG A 179 23.93 -5.06 -5.50
CA ARG A 179 23.03 -4.44 -6.48
C ARG A 179 21.61 -4.57 -6.00
N VAL A 180 20.96 -3.43 -5.72
CA VAL A 180 19.59 -3.35 -5.23
C VAL A 180 18.59 -3.46 -6.36
N GLY A 181 18.82 -2.74 -7.44
CA GLY A 181 17.87 -2.65 -8.54
C GLY A 181 18.35 -1.71 -9.65
N VAL A 182 17.44 -1.36 -10.53
CA VAL A 182 17.62 -0.41 -11.64
C VAL A 182 16.73 0.80 -11.39
N LEU A 183 17.24 1.98 -11.72
CA LEU A 183 16.46 3.22 -11.84
C LEU A 183 16.54 3.69 -13.28
N ASP A 184 15.40 3.76 -13.97
CA ASP A 184 15.28 4.42 -15.26
C ASP A 184 15.01 5.91 -15.03
N ILE A 185 16.07 6.72 -15.13
CA ILE A 185 16.05 8.16 -14.85
C ILE A 185 15.22 8.88 -15.90
N GLN A 186 14.23 9.63 -15.45
CA GLN A 186 13.43 10.56 -16.26
C GLN A 186 13.95 11.99 -16.18
N SER A 187 14.39 12.43 -14.99
CA SER A 187 15.03 13.73 -14.81
C SER A 187 16.03 13.74 -13.65
N VAL A 188 17.02 14.65 -13.75
CA VAL A 188 17.92 15.05 -12.68
C VAL A 188 17.79 16.56 -12.53
N GLU A 189 17.18 17.03 -11.45
CA GLU A 189 16.77 18.42 -11.29
C GLU A 189 17.44 19.06 -10.07
N LYS A 190 17.83 20.33 -10.20
CA LYS A 190 18.34 21.09 -9.04
C LYS A 190 17.21 21.36 -8.07
N PHE A 191 17.42 21.00 -6.81
CA PHE A 191 16.44 21.07 -5.74
C PHE A 191 16.81 22.11 -4.70
N ASN A 192 15.97 23.14 -4.55
CA ASN A 192 16.08 24.10 -3.48
C ASN A 192 15.15 23.69 -2.32
N SER A 193 15.69 22.95 -1.37
CA SER A 193 14.90 22.45 -0.22
C SER A 193 14.23 23.56 0.59
N GLY A 194 14.80 24.77 0.64
CA GLY A 194 14.21 25.91 1.36
C GLY A 194 12.79 26.25 0.93
N ASN A 195 12.43 26.01 -0.33
CA ASN A 195 11.10 26.27 -0.85
C ASN A 195 10.04 25.30 -0.34
N PHE A 196 10.44 24.13 0.17
CA PHE A 196 9.56 23.01 0.49
C PHE A 196 9.51 22.66 1.98
N ILE A 197 10.53 23.01 2.75
CA ILE A 197 10.70 22.61 4.16
C ILE A 197 9.46 22.94 4.99
N LYS A 198 8.93 24.17 4.89
CA LYS A 198 7.77 24.60 5.68
C LYS A 198 6.50 23.82 5.35
N SER A 199 6.20 23.61 4.07
CA SER A 199 5.03 22.85 3.63
C SER A 199 5.18 21.35 3.95
N TRP A 200 6.42 20.84 3.95
CA TRP A 200 6.68 19.43 4.19
C TRP A 200 6.65 19.04 5.67
N PHE A 201 7.23 19.88 6.53
CA PHE A 201 7.42 19.56 7.96
C PHE A 201 6.60 20.45 8.91
N GLY A 202 5.90 21.45 8.40
CA GLY A 202 5.19 22.43 9.21
C GLY A 202 6.10 23.42 9.95
N THR A 203 7.42 23.25 9.85
CA THR A 203 8.43 24.05 10.54
C THR A 203 9.69 24.23 9.67
N GLU A 204 10.41 25.33 9.88
CA GLU A 204 11.73 25.59 9.30
C GLU A 204 12.88 25.38 10.30
N ASP A 205 12.56 24.92 11.51
CA ASP A 205 13.57 24.69 12.55
C ASP A 205 14.60 23.64 12.09
N LYS A 206 15.86 24.09 11.99
CA LYS A 206 16.99 23.23 11.58
C LYS A 206 17.32 22.11 12.57
N ASN A 207 16.80 22.18 13.80
CA ASN A 207 16.92 21.09 14.77
C ASN A 207 15.88 19.98 14.54
N HIS A 208 14.83 20.25 13.77
CA HIS A 208 13.86 19.22 13.41
C HIS A 208 14.54 18.12 12.56
N PRO A 209 14.45 16.84 12.96
CA PRO A 209 15.19 15.76 12.27
C PRO A 209 14.97 15.70 10.77
N GLY A 210 13.72 15.83 10.32
CA GLY A 210 13.39 15.81 8.87
C GLY A 210 13.95 17.02 8.12
N VAL A 211 13.91 18.21 8.72
CA VAL A 211 14.51 19.44 8.14
C VAL A 211 16.01 19.29 7.98
N LYS A 212 16.67 18.80 9.05
CA LYS A 212 18.11 18.54 9.03
C LYS A 212 18.50 17.51 7.97
N GLU A 213 17.70 16.47 7.80
CA GLU A 213 17.92 15.43 6.80
C GLU A 213 17.84 16.01 5.38
N ILE A 214 16.78 16.72 5.05
CA ILE A 214 16.57 17.32 3.71
C ILE A 214 17.67 18.34 3.37
N ILE A 215 18.15 19.11 4.33
CA ILE A 215 19.24 20.07 4.10
C ILE A 215 20.56 19.34 3.81
N ASN A 216 20.79 18.20 4.45
CA ASN A 216 22.08 17.49 4.37
C ASN A 216 22.17 16.50 3.20
N ASN A 217 21.06 16.03 2.65
CA ASN A 217 21.06 14.99 1.61
C ASN A 217 21.46 15.48 0.21
N GLY A 218 21.73 16.78 0.05
CA GLY A 218 22.17 17.35 -1.21
C GLY A 218 21.12 18.27 -1.83
N ASN A 219 21.40 18.73 -3.04
CA ASN A 219 20.61 19.76 -3.71
C ASN A 219 20.16 19.36 -5.13
N TYR A 220 20.04 18.06 -5.38
CA TYR A 220 19.49 17.50 -6.61
C TYR A 220 18.46 16.42 -6.29
N ILE A 221 17.40 16.37 -7.09
CA ILE A 221 16.39 15.30 -7.09
C ILE A 221 16.57 14.48 -8.36
N VAL A 222 16.54 13.17 -8.23
CA VAL A 222 16.48 12.22 -9.33
C VAL A 222 15.10 11.59 -9.37
N SER A 223 14.38 11.79 -10.46
CA SER A 223 13.10 11.14 -10.68
C SER A 223 13.20 10.02 -11.70
N GLY A 224 12.36 9.02 -11.59
CA GLY A 224 12.36 7.91 -12.53
C GLY A 224 11.69 6.65 -11.96
N THR A 225 11.54 5.65 -12.82
CA THR A 225 10.91 4.38 -12.49
C THR A 225 11.94 3.43 -11.87
N THR A 226 11.57 2.79 -10.76
CA THR A 226 12.46 1.84 -10.05
C THR A 226 12.09 0.40 -10.33
N PHE A 227 13.09 -0.47 -10.42
CA PHE A 227 12.94 -1.91 -10.56
C PHE A 227 13.84 -2.60 -9.54
N LEU A 228 13.28 -3.49 -8.72
CA LEU A 228 13.98 -4.22 -7.66
C LEU A 228 14.49 -5.56 -8.18
N PHE A 229 15.74 -5.91 -7.91
CA PHE A 229 16.26 -7.25 -8.21
C PHE A 229 15.69 -8.29 -7.25
N ASN A 230 15.10 -9.35 -7.81
CA ASN A 230 14.59 -10.47 -7.02
C ASN A 230 15.68 -11.11 -6.14
N SER A 231 16.90 -11.21 -6.64
CA SER A 231 18.03 -11.76 -5.88
C SER A 231 18.33 -10.95 -4.62
N TYR A 232 18.33 -9.61 -4.71
CA TYR A 232 18.54 -8.73 -3.55
C TYR A 232 17.41 -8.91 -2.53
N ARG A 233 16.17 -8.93 -3.02
CA ARG A 233 14.99 -9.06 -2.13
C ARG A 233 14.93 -10.40 -1.42
N GLN A 234 15.27 -11.49 -2.11
CA GLN A 234 15.32 -12.84 -1.51
C GLN A 234 16.32 -12.95 -0.37
N GLN A 235 17.46 -12.26 -0.46
CA GLN A 235 18.49 -12.23 0.58
C GLN A 235 18.11 -11.35 1.78
N THR A 236 17.36 -10.28 1.56
CA THR A 236 17.07 -9.28 2.58
C THR A 236 15.70 -9.43 3.23
N LYS A 237 14.76 -10.15 2.59
CA LYS A 237 13.40 -10.34 3.08
C LYS A 237 13.35 -11.22 4.30
N MET A 238 12.74 -10.72 5.37
CA MET A 238 12.48 -11.53 6.56
C MET A 238 11.23 -12.41 6.37
N HIS A 239 11.18 -13.56 7.05
CA HIS A 239 10.10 -14.53 6.89
C HIS A 239 8.70 -14.01 7.26
N HIS A 240 8.61 -12.99 8.10
CA HIS A 240 7.36 -12.35 8.53
C HIS A 240 6.98 -11.12 7.70
N GLU A 241 7.77 -10.77 6.69
CA GLU A 241 7.44 -9.70 5.76
C GLU A 241 6.60 -10.23 4.60
N TYR A 242 5.41 -9.69 4.45
CA TYR A 242 4.52 -9.99 3.33
C TYR A 242 4.41 -8.80 2.40
N SER A 243 4.52 -9.03 1.10
CA SER A 243 4.20 -7.99 0.12
C SER A 243 2.69 -7.73 0.08
N PRO A 244 2.25 -6.56 -0.43
CA PRO A 244 0.83 -6.28 -0.63
C PRO A 244 0.11 -7.35 -1.46
N LYS A 245 0.78 -7.95 -2.44
CA LYS A 245 0.22 -9.06 -3.21
C LYS A 245 -0.05 -10.27 -2.32
N GLN A 246 0.92 -10.68 -1.52
CA GLN A 246 0.78 -11.83 -0.62
C GLN A 246 -0.30 -11.60 0.44
N THR A 247 -0.35 -10.42 1.06
CA THR A 247 -1.41 -10.09 2.04
C THR A 247 -2.79 -10.10 1.41
N ARG A 248 -2.92 -9.57 0.19
CA ARG A 248 -4.19 -9.59 -0.55
C ARG A 248 -4.63 -11.01 -0.91
N GLU A 249 -3.71 -11.87 -1.32
CA GLU A 249 -4.00 -13.30 -1.56
C GLU A 249 -4.46 -14.01 -0.27
N ILE A 250 -3.78 -13.75 0.86
CA ILE A 250 -4.20 -14.29 2.17
C ILE A 250 -5.61 -13.83 2.53
N PHE A 251 -5.92 -12.54 2.35
CA PHE A 251 -7.24 -12.00 2.64
C PHE A 251 -8.30 -12.63 1.74
N TYR A 252 -8.02 -12.75 0.45
CA TYR A 252 -8.92 -13.37 -0.52
C TYR A 252 -9.24 -14.83 -0.15
N HIS A 253 -8.21 -15.64 0.11
CA HIS A 253 -8.38 -17.04 0.45
C HIS A 253 -9.12 -17.28 1.76
N ASN A 254 -8.96 -16.37 2.74
CA ASN A 254 -9.70 -16.43 4.00
C ASN A 254 -11.08 -15.78 3.93
N GLY A 255 -11.45 -15.14 2.83
CA GLY A 255 -12.69 -14.39 2.70
C GLY A 255 -12.76 -13.15 3.59
N TRP A 256 -11.63 -12.55 3.89
CA TRP A 256 -11.53 -11.31 4.67
C TRP A 256 -11.59 -10.10 3.76
N TYR A 257 -12.70 -9.37 3.79
CA TYR A 257 -12.93 -8.21 2.93
C TYR A 257 -12.93 -6.88 3.67
N ASN A 258 -13.26 -6.92 4.97
CA ASN A 258 -13.23 -5.75 5.84
C ASN A 258 -12.12 -5.94 6.89
N ILE A 259 -11.04 -5.20 6.76
CA ILE A 259 -9.82 -5.42 7.55
C ILE A 259 -9.44 -4.14 8.28
N VAL A 260 -9.22 -4.24 9.58
CA VAL A 260 -8.65 -3.17 10.39
C VAL A 260 -7.13 -3.22 10.28
N GLY A 261 -6.51 -2.14 9.79
CA GLY A 261 -5.07 -1.93 9.86
C GLY A 261 -4.67 -1.40 11.24
N PHE A 262 -3.79 -2.09 11.93
CA PHE A 262 -3.21 -1.63 13.19
C PHE A 262 -1.68 -1.51 13.07
N HIS A 263 -1.21 -0.28 13.02
CA HIS A 263 0.22 0.02 12.94
C HIS A 263 0.75 0.43 14.31
N THR A 264 1.87 -0.17 14.74
CA THR A 264 2.50 0.15 16.03
C THR A 264 4.02 0.10 15.96
N ARG A 265 4.66 0.99 16.71
CA ARG A 265 6.11 0.96 16.99
C ARG A 265 6.43 0.45 18.40
N ASN A 266 5.43 0.16 19.17
CA ASN A 266 5.56 -0.28 20.57
C ASN A 266 5.30 -1.78 20.67
N ILE A 267 5.84 -2.39 21.72
CA ILE A 267 5.50 -3.76 22.08
C ILE A 267 4.02 -3.78 22.48
N PRO A 268 3.19 -4.69 21.92
CA PRO A 268 1.79 -4.80 22.29
C PRO A 268 1.64 -5.07 23.80
N HIS A 269 0.63 -4.44 24.39
CA HIS A 269 0.20 -4.63 25.77
C HIS A 269 -1.32 -4.60 25.84
N THR A 270 -1.91 -4.87 27.01
CA THR A 270 -3.37 -4.98 27.22
C THR A 270 -4.18 -3.80 26.66
N GLY A 271 -3.63 -2.57 26.71
CA GLY A 271 -4.28 -1.41 26.10
C GLY A 271 -4.36 -1.49 24.56
N HIS A 272 -3.33 -2.02 23.90
CA HIS A 272 -3.37 -2.27 22.46
C HIS A 272 -4.37 -3.37 22.12
N GLU A 273 -4.38 -4.46 22.88
CA GLU A 273 -5.36 -5.55 22.73
C GLU A 273 -6.79 -5.03 22.83
N HIS A 274 -7.09 -4.24 23.85
CA HIS A 274 -8.41 -3.63 24.02
C HIS A 274 -8.83 -2.79 22.81
N ILE A 275 -7.93 -1.92 22.31
CA ILE A 275 -8.21 -1.09 21.13
C ILE A 275 -8.42 -1.96 19.88
N GLN A 276 -7.65 -3.00 19.71
CA GLN A 276 -7.76 -3.92 18.57
C GLN A 276 -9.10 -4.67 18.58
N ILE A 277 -9.50 -5.22 19.74
CA ILE A 277 -10.78 -5.89 19.91
C ILE A 277 -11.93 -4.91 19.67
N LYS A 278 -11.88 -3.72 20.26
CA LYS A 278 -12.89 -2.69 20.03
C LYS A 278 -12.98 -2.23 18.58
N ALA A 279 -11.84 -2.10 17.90
CA ALA A 279 -11.81 -1.75 16.49
C ALA A 279 -12.48 -2.84 15.62
N LEU A 280 -12.24 -4.14 15.91
CA LEU A 280 -12.94 -5.25 15.27
C LEU A 280 -14.46 -5.18 15.48
N GLU A 281 -14.89 -5.00 16.73
CA GLU A 281 -16.30 -4.94 17.09
C GLU A 281 -17.02 -3.75 16.41
N ILE A 282 -16.47 -2.54 16.54
CA ILE A 282 -17.09 -1.31 16.01
C ILE A 282 -17.14 -1.30 14.49
N SER A 283 -16.09 -1.76 13.83
CA SER A 283 -16.01 -1.79 12.36
C SER A 283 -16.63 -3.05 11.75
N ASN A 284 -17.06 -4.00 12.57
CA ASN A 284 -17.52 -5.32 12.13
C ASN A 284 -16.53 -5.96 11.13
N ALA A 285 -15.24 -5.90 11.47
CA ALA A 285 -14.18 -6.33 10.57
C ALA A 285 -13.97 -7.85 10.64
N ASP A 286 -13.49 -8.38 9.51
CA ASP A 286 -13.18 -9.81 9.37
C ASP A 286 -11.87 -10.18 10.05
N ALA A 287 -10.90 -9.24 10.06
CA ALA A 287 -9.56 -9.46 10.57
C ALA A 287 -8.84 -8.16 10.93
N ILE A 288 -7.73 -8.29 11.65
CA ILE A 288 -6.75 -7.22 11.89
C ILE A 288 -5.47 -7.52 11.11
N LEU A 289 -4.99 -6.53 10.34
CA LEU A 289 -3.64 -6.51 9.82
C LEU A 289 -2.74 -5.79 10.83
N LEU A 290 -1.97 -6.55 11.59
CA LEU A 290 -1.00 -6.00 12.53
C LEU A 290 0.32 -5.71 11.80
N SER A 291 0.71 -4.43 11.74
CA SER A 291 1.94 -3.96 11.10
C SER A 291 2.90 -3.32 12.12
N PRO A 292 3.72 -4.11 12.83
CA PRO A 292 4.70 -3.56 13.74
C PRO A 292 5.88 -2.96 12.98
N VAL A 293 6.41 -1.84 13.47
CA VAL A 293 7.68 -1.29 12.97
C VAL A 293 8.83 -2.16 13.48
N THR A 294 9.59 -2.72 12.56
CA THR A 294 10.80 -3.49 12.85
C THR A 294 12.06 -2.69 12.55
N GLY A 295 13.20 -3.10 13.12
CA GLY A 295 14.50 -2.45 12.92
C GLY A 295 14.89 -1.44 14.00
N ILE A 296 15.97 -0.68 13.72
CA ILE A 296 16.50 0.30 14.67
C ILE A 296 15.55 1.48 14.75
N LYS A 297 14.97 1.69 15.93
CA LYS A 297 14.14 2.87 16.19
C LYS A 297 15.05 4.10 16.23
N LYS A 298 14.79 5.10 15.41
CA LYS A 298 15.33 6.44 15.63
C LYS A 298 14.60 7.03 16.84
N THR A 299 15.34 7.25 17.93
CA THR A 299 14.88 7.99 19.11
C THR A 299 14.76 9.47 18.79
#